data_b1376cf7f13d198f0ec0dcec7e43bd7a
#
_entry.id   b1376cf7f13d198f0ec0dcec7e43bd7a
#
_cell.length_a   1.000
_cell.length_b   1.000
_cell.length_c   1.000
_cell.angle_alpha   90.00
_cell.angle_beta   90.00
_cell.angle_gamma   90.00
#
_symmetry.space_group_name_H-M   'P 1'
#
loop_
_entity.id
_entity.type
_entity.pdbx_description
1 polymer ?
#
loop_
_entity_poly.entity_id
_entity_poly.type
_entity_poly.pdbx_seq_one_letter_code
_entity_poly.pdbx_strand_id
1 'polypeptide(L)'
;MQLRTIQRILGLLLMLFSLTMLPPVAVAWWYQDGALISFLLGFALIFVAGFLFWAPVHRFRRELRMRDGFVVVTMFWTVLGMTGAVPFMLAKHPHMTFTNAVFESVSGLTTTGATALTGLDVLPHAILYYRAQLQWLGGMGIIVLAVAILPMLGVGGMQLYRAETPGPMKDAKLTPRITETAKALWYIYLGLTVACALAYWLAGMSPFDAIAHSFATLSTGGFSTHDLSMGYFHSPLIEMIAVVFMVLAGANFSLHFMAWRAMSLRPYTVDSEVKAYLIILASVAAITAGYLYGAGAYASLGNAVHNGIFQVVSFATSTGFTTGTYDKWPGFLPILLLFTSFVGGCAASTAGGIKTIRFLLLLKQGTREIKRLIHPNGQFLVKINGKALPDRVVESVWGFFAMYVAVFIIMLLILMFTGLDQVTAFSAVVACMNNLGPGLGKVSSNFASLNDVAKWTLSLAMIMGRLEIFTLLVLFTPTFWRR
;
A
#
# COMPACT_ATOMS: atom_id res chain seq x y z
N MET A 1 15.52 25.52 4.69
CA MET A 1 15.02 24.57 3.68
C MET A 1 15.83 24.71 2.40
N GLN A 2 16.23 23.59 1.79
CA GLN A 2 17.09 23.57 0.60
C GLN A 2 16.27 23.38 -0.68
N LEU A 3 15.43 24.36 -1.04
CA LEU A 3 14.49 24.27 -2.16
C LEU A 3 15.14 23.85 -3.49
N ARG A 4 16.34 24.38 -3.81
CA ARG A 4 17.07 24.02 -5.04
C ARG A 4 17.49 22.55 -5.09
N THR A 5 17.89 21.99 -3.94
CA THR A 5 18.21 20.56 -3.85
C THR A 5 16.94 19.69 -4.00
N ILE A 6 15.83 20.10 -3.38
CA ILE A 6 14.53 19.43 -3.50
C ILE A 6 14.08 19.47 -4.97
N GLN A 7 14.12 20.63 -5.62
CA GLN A 7 13.79 20.79 -7.04
C GLN A 7 14.63 19.88 -7.95
N ARG A 8 15.94 19.79 -7.70
CA ARG A 8 16.83 18.90 -8.45
C ARG A 8 16.42 17.43 -8.31
N ILE A 9 16.10 17.00 -7.09
CA ILE A 9 15.69 15.62 -6.80
C ILE A 9 14.37 15.32 -7.49
N LEU A 10 13.37 16.19 -7.36
CA LEU A 10 12.08 16.02 -8.03
C LEU A 10 12.22 15.95 -9.55
N GLY A 11 13.05 16.79 -10.17
CA GLY A 11 13.31 16.72 -11.60
C GLY A 11 13.92 15.38 -12.03
N LEU A 12 14.91 14.86 -11.28
CA LEU A 12 15.49 13.54 -11.52
C LEU A 12 14.47 12.42 -11.35
N LEU A 13 13.65 12.49 -10.32
CA LEU A 13 12.61 11.48 -10.05
C LEU A 13 11.54 11.47 -11.14
N LEU A 14 11.15 12.63 -11.66
CA LEU A 14 10.23 12.73 -12.81
C LEU A 14 10.83 12.11 -14.08
N MET A 15 12.10 12.39 -14.39
CA MET A 15 12.78 11.77 -15.53
C MET A 15 12.87 10.24 -15.37
N LEU A 16 13.21 9.74 -14.18
CA LEU A 16 13.22 8.30 -13.90
C LEU A 16 11.83 7.69 -13.97
N PHE A 17 10.82 8.38 -13.42
CA PHE A 17 9.44 7.91 -13.48
C PHE A 17 8.91 7.86 -14.91
N SER A 18 9.30 8.79 -15.79
CA SER A 18 8.90 8.74 -17.20
C SER A 18 9.36 7.45 -17.90
N LEU A 19 10.52 6.90 -17.53
CA LEU A 19 11.01 5.64 -18.08
C LEU A 19 10.06 4.46 -17.78
N THR A 20 9.28 4.55 -16.71
CA THR A 20 8.28 3.52 -16.36
C THR A 20 7.12 3.47 -17.35
N MET A 21 6.99 4.43 -18.25
CA MET A 21 6.01 4.42 -19.34
C MET A 21 6.44 3.52 -20.52
N LEU A 22 7.73 3.16 -20.62
CA LEU A 22 8.26 2.35 -21.73
C LEU A 22 7.77 0.89 -21.73
N PRO A 23 7.65 0.17 -20.58
CA PRO A 23 7.05 -1.16 -20.58
C PRO A 23 5.61 -1.17 -21.09
N PRO A 24 4.68 -0.27 -20.67
CA PRO A 24 3.36 -0.16 -21.28
C PRO A 24 3.39 0.14 -22.79
N VAL A 25 4.38 0.90 -23.31
CA VAL A 25 4.57 1.11 -24.76
C VAL A 25 4.85 -0.24 -25.46
N ALA A 26 5.70 -1.09 -24.87
CA ALA A 26 5.99 -2.40 -25.43
C ALA A 26 4.73 -3.31 -25.42
N VAL A 27 3.93 -3.25 -24.34
CA VAL A 27 2.65 -3.96 -24.27
C VAL A 27 1.68 -3.45 -25.33
N ALA A 28 1.52 -2.12 -25.47
CA ALA A 28 0.65 -1.52 -26.48
C ALA A 28 1.05 -1.90 -27.91
N TRP A 29 2.37 -1.96 -28.16
CA TRP A 29 2.91 -2.40 -29.45
C TRP A 29 2.61 -3.89 -29.72
N TRP A 30 2.77 -4.75 -28.69
CA TRP A 30 2.54 -6.19 -28.82
C TRP A 30 1.07 -6.53 -29.07
N TYR A 31 0.16 -5.90 -28.29
CA TYR A 31 -1.28 -6.17 -28.39
C TYR A 31 -2.01 -5.31 -29.44
N GLN A 32 -1.34 -4.30 -30.03
CA GLN A 32 -1.93 -3.37 -31.00
C GLN A 32 -3.21 -2.68 -30.48
N ASP A 33 -3.25 -2.36 -29.18
CA ASP A 33 -4.44 -1.92 -28.45
C ASP A 33 -4.75 -0.41 -28.57
N GLY A 34 -3.97 0.32 -29.37
CA GLY A 34 -4.17 1.75 -29.67
C GLY A 34 -3.68 2.72 -28.58
N ALA A 35 -3.16 2.25 -27.45
CA ALA A 35 -2.67 3.10 -26.36
C ALA A 35 -1.20 3.55 -26.55
N LEU A 36 -0.49 3.07 -27.53
CA LEU A 36 0.93 3.33 -27.78
C LEU A 36 1.27 4.82 -27.77
N ILE A 37 0.52 5.63 -28.51
CA ILE A 37 0.78 7.09 -28.62
C ILE A 37 0.57 7.77 -27.25
N SER A 38 -0.41 7.37 -26.49
CA SER A 38 -0.71 7.94 -25.18
C SER A 38 0.45 7.75 -24.19
N PHE A 39 1.08 6.57 -24.19
CA PHE A 39 2.25 6.30 -23.34
C PHE A 39 3.53 6.98 -23.87
N LEU A 40 3.75 7.06 -25.18
CA LEU A 40 4.89 7.79 -25.74
C LEU A 40 4.80 9.29 -25.47
N LEU A 41 3.62 9.88 -25.64
CA LEU A 41 3.39 11.30 -25.28
C LEU A 41 3.53 11.51 -23.77
N GLY A 42 2.98 10.60 -22.94
CA GLY A 42 3.15 10.63 -21.50
C GLY A 42 4.62 10.60 -21.09
N PHE A 43 5.40 9.68 -21.68
CA PHE A 43 6.86 9.63 -21.51
C PHE A 43 7.52 10.97 -21.84
N ALA A 44 7.27 11.51 -23.03
CA ALA A 44 7.90 12.74 -23.50
C ALA A 44 7.55 13.95 -22.61
N LEU A 45 6.27 14.11 -22.26
CA LEU A 45 5.80 15.21 -21.43
C LEU A 45 6.42 15.17 -20.03
N ILE A 46 6.43 14.01 -19.38
CA ILE A 46 6.97 13.87 -18.01
C ILE A 46 8.50 13.99 -18.03
N PHE A 47 9.17 13.44 -19.04
CA PHE A 47 10.62 13.58 -19.19
C PHE A 47 11.03 15.03 -19.37
N VAL A 48 10.38 15.76 -20.29
CA VAL A 48 10.64 17.17 -20.54
C VAL A 48 10.36 18.02 -19.29
N ALA A 49 9.23 17.79 -18.62
CA ALA A 49 8.93 18.47 -17.36
C ALA A 49 10.03 18.22 -16.32
N GLY A 50 10.43 16.95 -16.13
CA GLY A 50 11.52 16.58 -15.23
C GLY A 50 12.84 17.24 -15.59
N PHE A 51 13.19 17.30 -16.86
CA PHE A 51 14.40 17.94 -17.36
C PHE A 51 14.38 19.46 -17.12
N LEU A 52 13.27 20.13 -17.40
CA LEU A 52 13.10 21.57 -17.15
C LEU A 52 13.20 21.90 -15.64
N PHE A 53 12.71 21.03 -14.77
CA PHE A 53 12.87 21.16 -13.30
C PHE A 53 14.33 20.97 -12.87
N TRP A 54 15.02 20.01 -13.45
CA TRP A 54 16.38 19.64 -13.10
C TRP A 54 17.45 20.58 -13.66
N ALA A 55 17.33 21.01 -14.92
CA ALA A 55 18.37 21.72 -15.65
C ALA A 55 18.86 23.01 -14.95
N PRO A 56 17.98 23.89 -14.39
CA PRO A 56 18.44 25.14 -13.73
C PRO A 56 19.23 24.88 -12.45
N VAL A 57 19.06 23.71 -11.82
CA VAL A 57 19.61 23.39 -10.49
C VAL A 57 20.55 22.21 -10.48
N HIS A 58 20.96 21.69 -11.64
CA HIS A 58 21.75 20.46 -11.78
C HIS A 58 23.08 20.48 -11.01
N ARG A 59 23.70 21.64 -10.84
CA ARG A 59 24.98 21.83 -10.13
C ARG A 59 24.85 21.91 -8.61
N PHE A 60 23.64 22.10 -8.08
CA PHE A 60 23.43 22.21 -6.64
C PHE A 60 23.49 20.82 -5.98
N ARG A 61 24.58 20.58 -5.21
CA ARG A 61 24.81 19.31 -4.47
C ARG A 61 24.99 19.61 -2.99
N ARG A 62 23.91 19.91 -2.27
CA ARG A 62 23.96 20.04 -0.80
C ARG A 62 23.25 18.85 -0.15
N GLU A 63 23.76 18.42 1.01
CA GLU A 63 23.12 17.37 1.79
C GLU A 63 21.74 17.78 2.30
N LEU A 64 20.78 16.86 2.20
CA LEU A 64 19.43 17.08 2.74
C LEU A 64 19.46 17.11 4.26
N ARG A 65 18.76 18.05 4.84
CA ARG A 65 18.40 18.03 6.25
C ARG A 65 17.18 17.13 6.46
N MET A 66 16.95 16.66 7.69
CA MET A 66 15.81 15.81 8.03
C MET A 66 14.47 16.44 7.62
N ARG A 67 14.31 17.77 7.79
CA ARG A 67 13.13 18.51 7.34
C ARG A 67 12.94 18.45 5.81
N ASP A 68 14.01 18.57 5.07
CA ASP A 68 13.95 18.51 3.59
C ASP A 68 13.49 17.10 3.12
N GLY A 69 13.84 16.05 3.87
CA GLY A 69 13.40 14.68 3.61
C GLY A 69 11.87 14.53 3.64
N PHE A 70 11.19 15.07 4.64
CA PHE A 70 9.72 15.04 4.71
C PHE A 70 9.07 15.71 3.49
N VAL A 71 9.60 16.86 3.06
CA VAL A 71 9.09 17.57 1.87
C VAL A 71 9.32 16.75 0.61
N VAL A 72 10.53 16.18 0.42
CA VAL A 72 10.84 15.37 -0.76
C VAL A 72 9.93 14.16 -0.85
N VAL A 73 9.73 13.43 0.24
CA VAL A 73 8.88 12.23 0.25
C VAL A 73 7.42 12.60 -0.05
N THR A 74 6.87 13.62 0.59
CA THR A 74 5.49 14.05 0.32
C THR A 74 5.30 14.54 -1.11
N MET A 75 6.24 15.39 -1.59
CA MET A 75 6.23 15.87 -2.97
C MET A 75 6.36 14.72 -3.99
N PHE A 76 7.19 13.73 -3.67
CA PHE A 76 7.33 12.54 -4.49
C PHE A 76 5.97 11.84 -4.71
N TRP A 77 5.27 11.47 -3.63
CA TRP A 77 3.97 10.81 -3.74
C TRP A 77 2.92 11.66 -4.43
N THR A 78 2.88 12.95 -4.11
CA THR A 78 1.89 13.86 -4.71
C THR A 78 2.19 14.11 -6.19
N VAL A 79 3.44 14.47 -6.53
CA VAL A 79 3.82 14.81 -7.90
C VAL A 79 3.79 13.58 -8.81
N LEU A 80 4.29 12.42 -8.35
CA LEU A 80 4.22 11.19 -9.16
C LEU A 80 2.79 10.67 -9.29
N GLY A 81 1.98 10.79 -8.24
CA GLY A 81 0.55 10.47 -8.32
C GLY A 81 -0.18 11.33 -9.35
N MET A 82 0.13 12.63 -9.43
CA MET A 82 -0.45 13.54 -10.43
C MET A 82 0.10 13.28 -11.83
N THR A 83 1.40 13.09 -11.98
CA THR A 83 2.02 12.86 -13.29
C THR A 83 1.71 11.47 -13.86
N GLY A 84 1.55 10.47 -12.99
CA GLY A 84 1.09 9.14 -13.39
C GLY A 84 -0.33 9.09 -13.97
N ALA A 85 -1.12 10.16 -13.78
CA ALA A 85 -2.42 10.33 -14.40
C ALA A 85 -2.35 10.66 -15.91
N VAL A 86 -1.22 11.17 -16.40
CA VAL A 86 -1.08 11.66 -17.78
C VAL A 86 -1.44 10.59 -18.83
N PRO A 87 -0.97 9.34 -18.80
CA PRO A 87 -1.36 8.33 -19.77
C PRO A 87 -2.87 8.04 -19.78
N PHE A 88 -3.53 8.03 -18.60
CA PHE A 88 -4.97 7.81 -18.48
C PHE A 88 -5.78 8.95 -19.11
N MET A 89 -5.28 10.17 -19.02
CA MET A 89 -5.93 11.35 -19.65
C MET A 89 -5.72 11.39 -21.17
N LEU A 90 -4.58 10.93 -21.66
CA LEU A 90 -4.24 10.93 -23.08
C LEU A 90 -4.82 9.73 -23.82
N ALA A 91 -5.22 8.68 -23.11
CA ALA A 91 -5.80 7.49 -23.69
C ALA A 91 -7.19 7.79 -24.29
N LYS A 92 -7.45 7.25 -25.51
CA LYS A 92 -8.76 7.33 -26.14
C LYS A 92 -9.80 6.47 -25.41
N HIS A 93 -9.35 5.33 -24.91
CA HIS A 93 -10.11 4.37 -24.10
C HIS A 93 -9.23 3.89 -22.92
N PRO A 94 -9.69 4.03 -21.66
CA PRO A 94 -10.86 4.80 -21.23
C PRO A 94 -10.57 6.32 -21.30
N HIS A 95 -11.54 7.11 -21.72
CA HIS A 95 -11.41 8.57 -21.65
C HIS A 95 -11.70 9.03 -20.22
N MET A 96 -10.64 9.35 -19.46
CA MET A 96 -10.78 9.72 -18.05
C MET A 96 -10.72 11.24 -17.85
N THR A 97 -11.61 11.75 -17.01
CA THR A 97 -11.50 13.12 -16.50
C THR A 97 -10.25 13.27 -15.65
N PHE A 98 -9.77 14.50 -15.46
CA PHE A 98 -8.59 14.78 -14.63
C PHE A 98 -8.72 14.17 -13.22
N THR A 99 -9.85 14.38 -12.55
CA THR A 99 -10.12 13.84 -11.21
C THR A 99 -10.02 12.31 -11.18
N ASN A 100 -10.67 11.63 -12.14
CA ASN A 100 -10.64 10.16 -12.20
C ASN A 100 -9.24 9.64 -12.51
N ALA A 101 -8.52 10.25 -13.44
CA ALA A 101 -7.16 9.86 -13.80
C ALA A 101 -6.18 10.02 -12.62
N VAL A 102 -6.27 11.12 -11.87
CA VAL A 102 -5.47 11.33 -10.66
C VAL A 102 -5.85 10.33 -9.58
N PHE A 103 -7.15 10.10 -9.36
CA PHE A 103 -7.62 9.10 -8.39
C PHE A 103 -7.07 7.71 -8.70
N GLU A 104 -7.15 7.27 -9.95
CA GLU A 104 -6.64 5.96 -10.41
C GLU A 104 -5.12 5.86 -10.26
N SER A 105 -4.39 6.90 -10.66
CA SER A 105 -2.93 6.96 -10.55
C SER A 105 -2.46 6.97 -9.10
N VAL A 106 -3.07 7.77 -8.24
CA VAL A 106 -2.75 7.82 -6.80
C VAL A 106 -3.08 6.49 -6.16
N SER A 107 -4.24 5.91 -6.46
CA SER A 107 -4.63 4.59 -5.97
C SER A 107 -3.65 3.50 -6.39
N GLY A 108 -3.21 3.51 -7.65
CA GLY A 108 -2.18 2.60 -8.14
C GLY A 108 -0.87 2.79 -7.38
N LEU A 109 -0.33 3.99 -7.37
CA LEU A 109 0.97 4.28 -6.78
C LEU A 109 0.98 4.05 -5.26
N THR A 110 -0.08 4.41 -4.54
CA THR A 110 -0.21 4.15 -3.09
C THR A 110 -0.57 2.71 -2.75
N THR A 111 -0.70 1.83 -3.76
CA THR A 111 -1.11 0.43 -3.61
C THR A 111 -2.45 0.26 -2.90
N THR A 112 -3.38 1.18 -3.15
CA THR A 112 -4.71 1.17 -2.51
C THR A 112 -5.66 0.21 -3.23
N GLY A 113 -5.68 0.20 -4.57
CA GLY A 113 -6.57 -0.66 -5.33
C GLY A 113 -8.00 -0.14 -5.51
N ALA A 114 -8.32 1.04 -5.00
CA ALA A 114 -9.59 1.71 -5.29
C ALA A 114 -9.61 2.20 -6.74
N THR A 115 -10.61 1.81 -7.52
CA THR A 115 -10.68 2.13 -8.95
C THR A 115 -11.86 3.04 -9.29
N ALA A 116 -11.62 4.03 -10.15
CA ALA A 116 -12.65 4.83 -10.80
C ALA A 116 -13.03 4.29 -12.18
N LEU A 117 -12.38 3.19 -12.61
CA LEU A 117 -12.64 2.52 -13.87
C LEU A 117 -13.69 1.43 -13.73
N THR A 118 -14.41 1.19 -14.82
CA THR A 118 -15.41 0.13 -14.98
C THR A 118 -15.22 -0.50 -16.36
N GLY A 119 -15.66 -1.75 -16.55
CA GLY A 119 -15.52 -2.47 -17.82
C GLY A 119 -14.07 -2.82 -18.11
N LEU A 120 -13.34 -3.29 -17.11
CA LEU A 120 -11.90 -3.62 -17.22
C LEU A 120 -11.63 -4.65 -18.30
N ASP A 121 -12.54 -5.61 -18.50
CA ASP A 121 -12.40 -6.71 -19.46
C ASP A 121 -12.29 -6.26 -20.95
N VAL A 122 -12.69 -5.01 -21.24
CA VAL A 122 -12.63 -4.45 -22.61
C VAL A 122 -11.62 -3.32 -22.76
N LEU A 123 -10.85 -3.02 -21.70
CA LEU A 123 -9.85 -1.97 -21.74
C LEU A 123 -8.55 -2.42 -22.44
N PRO A 124 -7.77 -1.46 -23.02
CA PRO A 124 -6.47 -1.75 -23.58
C PRO A 124 -5.54 -2.45 -22.60
N HIS A 125 -4.84 -3.49 -23.03
CA HIS A 125 -3.89 -4.25 -22.21
C HIS A 125 -2.79 -3.36 -21.62
N ALA A 126 -2.31 -2.37 -22.37
CA ALA A 126 -1.31 -1.43 -21.86
C ALA A 126 -1.81 -0.60 -20.67
N ILE A 127 -3.09 -0.21 -20.66
CA ILE A 127 -3.71 0.50 -19.54
C ILE A 127 -3.81 -0.41 -18.30
N LEU A 128 -4.28 -1.66 -18.49
CA LEU A 128 -4.38 -2.65 -17.42
C LEU A 128 -3.01 -3.00 -16.83
N TYR A 129 -2.01 -3.19 -17.70
CA TYR A 129 -0.62 -3.42 -17.30
C TYR A 129 -0.07 -2.22 -16.50
N TYR A 130 -0.28 -1.00 -16.98
CA TYR A 130 0.21 0.22 -16.32
C TYR A 130 -0.38 0.39 -14.92
N ARG A 131 -1.66 0.10 -14.73
CA ARG A 131 -2.31 0.08 -13.39
C ARG A 131 -1.57 -0.86 -12.43
N ALA A 132 -1.36 -2.11 -12.85
CA ALA A 132 -0.64 -3.10 -12.05
C ALA A 132 0.82 -2.70 -11.81
N GLN A 133 1.49 -2.14 -12.81
CA GLN A 133 2.86 -1.64 -12.70
C GLN A 133 2.98 -0.47 -11.72
N LEU A 134 2.02 0.45 -11.67
CA LEU A 134 2.00 1.53 -10.67
C LEU A 134 1.96 0.95 -9.26
N GLN A 135 1.14 -0.08 -9.02
CA GLN A 135 1.11 -0.77 -7.72
C GLN A 135 2.44 -1.45 -7.40
N TRP A 136 3.03 -2.15 -8.36
CA TRP A 136 4.32 -2.82 -8.16
C TRP A 136 5.44 -1.84 -7.82
N LEU A 137 5.49 -0.70 -8.51
CA LEU A 137 6.41 0.39 -8.20
C LEU A 137 6.13 1.02 -6.84
N GLY A 138 4.85 1.20 -6.50
CA GLY A 138 4.41 1.75 -5.22
C GLY A 138 4.67 0.84 -4.02
N GLY A 139 4.72 -0.49 -4.21
CA GLY A 139 4.91 -1.46 -3.13
C GLY A 139 6.26 -1.33 -2.43
N MET A 140 7.31 -1.64 -3.14
CA MET A 140 8.69 -1.59 -2.61
C MET A 140 9.59 -0.63 -3.39
N GLY A 141 9.19 -0.25 -4.62
CA GLY A 141 10.06 0.49 -5.54
C GLY A 141 10.55 1.81 -4.97
N ILE A 142 9.77 2.46 -4.14
CA ILE A 142 10.09 3.77 -3.56
C ILE A 142 11.15 3.65 -2.46
N ILE A 143 11.04 2.66 -1.58
CA ILE A 143 12.05 2.42 -0.55
C ILE A 143 13.41 2.15 -1.21
N VAL A 144 13.39 1.38 -2.29
CA VAL A 144 14.59 1.03 -3.04
C VAL A 144 15.11 2.19 -3.86
N LEU A 145 14.24 2.93 -4.54
CA LEU A 145 14.62 4.11 -5.32
C LEU A 145 15.24 5.19 -4.41
N ALA A 146 14.60 5.47 -3.29
CA ALA A 146 15.09 6.43 -2.30
C ALA A 146 16.40 5.98 -1.63
N VAL A 147 16.52 4.70 -1.28
CA VAL A 147 17.68 4.19 -0.53
C VAL A 147 18.84 3.77 -1.46
N ALA A 148 18.57 3.32 -2.70
CA ALA A 148 19.61 2.92 -3.64
C ALA A 148 20.07 4.05 -4.56
N ILE A 149 19.16 4.88 -5.07
CA ILE A 149 19.48 5.88 -6.09
C ILE A 149 19.91 7.22 -5.47
N LEU A 150 19.26 7.68 -4.42
CA LEU A 150 19.59 8.96 -3.80
C LEU A 150 21.00 9.02 -3.16
N PRO A 151 21.54 7.95 -2.52
CA PRO A 151 22.93 7.93 -2.11
C PRO A 151 23.92 7.99 -3.27
N MET A 152 23.59 7.36 -4.42
CA MET A 152 24.41 7.46 -5.65
C MET A 152 24.45 8.88 -6.21
N LEU A 153 23.40 9.69 -5.92
CA LEU A 153 23.34 11.09 -6.33
C LEU A 153 24.00 12.04 -5.32
N GLY A 154 24.64 11.52 -4.26
CA GLY A 154 25.25 12.30 -3.18
C GLY A 154 24.24 13.04 -2.29
N VAL A 155 23.02 12.57 -2.25
CA VAL A 155 21.93 13.13 -1.43
C VAL A 155 21.69 12.19 -0.27
N GLY A 156 21.67 12.70 0.97
CA GLY A 156 21.60 11.93 2.22
C GLY A 156 20.44 10.95 2.31
N GLY A 157 20.59 9.76 1.71
CA GLY A 157 19.56 8.71 1.65
C GLY A 157 19.07 8.22 3.02
N MET A 158 19.86 8.42 4.10
CA MET A 158 19.47 8.08 5.46
C MET A 158 18.27 8.89 5.95
N GLN A 159 18.19 10.18 5.61
CA GLN A 159 17.10 11.05 6.04
C GLN A 159 15.78 10.70 5.34
N LEU A 160 15.85 10.29 4.06
CA LEU A 160 14.70 9.84 3.29
C LEU A 160 14.18 8.49 3.80
N TYR A 161 15.06 7.54 4.06
CA TYR A 161 14.70 6.25 4.67
C TYR A 161 13.98 6.45 6.03
N ARG A 162 14.47 7.37 6.87
CA ARG A 162 13.83 7.69 8.15
C ARG A 162 12.49 8.39 7.99
N ALA A 163 12.27 9.13 6.91
CA ALA A 163 11.00 9.79 6.62
C ALA A 163 9.94 8.82 6.06
N GLU A 164 10.37 7.81 5.27
CA GLU A 164 9.46 6.83 4.68
C GLU A 164 9.13 5.64 5.60
N THR A 165 9.98 5.34 6.56
CA THR A 165 9.76 4.27 7.53
C THR A 165 9.62 4.82 8.95
N PRO A 166 8.60 5.63 9.24
CA PRO A 166 8.32 6.05 10.60
C PRO A 166 7.79 4.85 11.41
N GLY A 167 8.53 4.40 12.39
CA GLY A 167 8.12 3.30 13.24
C GLY A 167 9.03 3.09 14.43
N PRO A 168 8.56 2.41 15.48
CA PRO A 168 9.31 2.19 16.70
C PRO A 168 10.53 1.25 16.58
N MET A 169 10.68 0.56 15.44
CA MET A 169 11.72 -0.47 15.20
C MET A 169 12.72 -0.04 14.11
N LYS A 170 13.32 1.15 14.24
CA LYS A 170 14.22 1.74 13.22
C LYS A 170 15.63 1.14 13.14
N ASP A 171 16.05 0.29 14.08
CA ASP A 171 17.46 -0.01 14.29
C ASP A 171 17.95 -1.38 13.80
N ALA A 172 17.10 -2.17 13.15
CA ALA A 172 17.55 -3.43 12.54
C ALA A 172 18.26 -3.16 11.21
N LYS A 173 19.52 -2.71 11.26
CA LYS A 173 20.38 -2.67 10.08
C LYS A 173 20.66 -4.10 9.62
N LEU A 174 20.15 -4.47 8.45
CA LEU A 174 20.41 -5.78 7.84
C LEU A 174 21.85 -5.92 7.35
N THR A 175 22.44 -4.79 6.95
CA THR A 175 23.82 -4.72 6.46
C THR A 175 24.45 -3.39 6.92
N PRO A 176 25.80 -3.29 6.95
CA PRO A 176 26.51 -2.07 7.32
C PRO A 176 26.22 -0.88 6.39
N ARG A 177 25.80 -1.17 5.14
CA ARG A 177 25.49 -0.15 4.13
C ARG A 177 24.00 -0.19 3.80
N ILE A 178 23.34 0.97 3.86
CA ILE A 178 21.90 1.13 3.56
C ILE A 178 21.59 0.69 2.13
N THR A 179 22.49 0.99 1.19
CA THR A 179 22.36 0.61 -0.22
C THR A 179 22.33 -0.93 -0.40
N GLU A 180 23.12 -1.67 0.38
CA GLU A 180 23.12 -3.15 0.33
C GLU A 180 21.82 -3.72 0.89
N THR A 181 21.32 -3.13 1.97
CA THR A 181 20.01 -3.51 2.53
C THR A 181 18.90 -3.31 1.51
N ALA A 182 18.86 -2.17 0.84
CA ALA A 182 17.85 -1.87 -0.17
C ALA A 182 17.93 -2.84 -1.36
N LYS A 183 19.13 -3.12 -1.86
CA LYS A 183 19.32 -4.10 -2.93
C LYS A 183 18.83 -5.49 -2.52
N ALA A 184 19.15 -5.93 -1.30
CA ALA A 184 18.70 -7.22 -0.80
C ALA A 184 17.17 -7.32 -0.71
N LEU A 185 16.50 -6.30 -0.20
CA LEU A 185 15.04 -6.24 -0.13
C LEU A 185 14.41 -6.21 -1.54
N TRP A 186 15.03 -5.48 -2.48
CA TRP A 186 14.57 -5.43 -3.86
C TRP A 186 14.67 -6.81 -4.56
N TYR A 187 15.78 -7.52 -4.39
CA TYR A 187 15.94 -8.87 -4.97
C TYR A 187 14.91 -9.85 -4.40
N ILE A 188 14.58 -9.76 -3.11
CA ILE A 188 13.53 -10.59 -2.50
C ILE A 188 12.16 -10.24 -3.09
N TYR A 189 11.86 -8.95 -3.20
CA TYR A 189 10.59 -8.49 -3.78
C TYR A 189 10.45 -8.96 -5.23
N LEU A 190 11.48 -8.78 -6.05
CA LEU A 190 11.53 -9.25 -7.44
C LEU A 190 11.41 -10.78 -7.50
N GLY A 191 12.17 -11.51 -6.69
CA GLY A 191 12.14 -12.98 -6.65
C GLY A 191 10.76 -13.52 -6.28
N LEU A 192 10.11 -12.95 -5.28
CA LEU A 192 8.73 -13.31 -4.91
C LEU A 192 7.74 -12.94 -6.01
N THR A 193 7.92 -11.80 -6.70
CA THR A 193 7.06 -11.40 -7.83
C THR A 193 7.16 -12.41 -8.96
N VAL A 194 8.37 -12.80 -9.35
CA VAL A 194 8.60 -13.81 -10.40
C VAL A 194 8.02 -15.16 -9.99
N ALA A 195 8.24 -15.59 -8.75
CA ALA A 195 7.68 -16.84 -8.23
C ALA A 195 6.14 -16.84 -8.25
N CYS A 196 5.51 -15.70 -7.87
CA CYS A 196 4.08 -15.53 -7.92
C CYS A 196 3.53 -15.57 -9.35
N ALA A 197 4.18 -14.87 -10.30
CA ALA A 197 3.78 -14.87 -11.70
C ALA A 197 3.87 -16.29 -12.31
N LEU A 198 4.95 -17.01 -12.02
CA LEU A 198 5.11 -18.39 -12.47
C LEU A 198 4.05 -19.32 -11.86
N ALA A 199 3.75 -19.17 -10.56
CA ALA A 199 2.72 -19.95 -9.90
C ALA A 199 1.32 -19.70 -10.49
N TYR A 200 0.97 -18.44 -10.77
CA TYR A 200 -0.29 -18.11 -11.43
C TYR A 200 -0.36 -18.65 -12.86
N TRP A 201 0.70 -18.52 -13.63
CA TRP A 201 0.76 -19.04 -14.99
C TRP A 201 0.63 -20.56 -15.02
N LEU A 202 1.35 -21.28 -14.17
CA LEU A 202 1.26 -22.74 -14.04
C LEU A 202 -0.12 -23.20 -13.54
N ALA A 203 -0.83 -22.36 -12.78
CA ALA A 203 -2.20 -22.62 -12.33
C ALA A 203 -3.27 -22.34 -13.39
N GLY A 204 -2.89 -21.82 -14.57
CA GLY A 204 -3.78 -21.63 -15.73
C GLY A 204 -4.15 -20.19 -16.06
N MET A 205 -3.57 -19.18 -15.38
CA MET A 205 -3.71 -17.79 -15.86
C MET A 205 -3.00 -17.56 -17.19
N SER A 206 -3.50 -16.61 -17.99
CA SER A 206 -2.75 -16.11 -19.14
C SER A 206 -1.41 -15.51 -18.68
N PRO A 207 -0.35 -15.51 -19.52
CA PRO A 207 0.92 -14.86 -19.14
C PRO A 207 0.75 -13.38 -18.77
N PHE A 208 -0.17 -12.68 -19.45
CA PHE A 208 -0.50 -11.29 -19.17
C PHE A 208 -1.13 -11.12 -17.78
N ASP A 209 -2.16 -11.90 -17.49
CA ASP A 209 -2.84 -11.86 -16.18
C ASP A 209 -1.93 -12.29 -15.06
N ALA A 210 -1.11 -13.32 -15.26
CA ALA A 210 -0.16 -13.80 -14.26
C ALA A 210 0.85 -12.72 -13.85
N ILE A 211 1.37 -11.96 -14.82
CA ILE A 211 2.29 -10.84 -14.55
C ILE A 211 1.55 -9.71 -13.85
N ALA A 212 0.40 -9.26 -14.39
CA ALA A 212 -0.35 -8.14 -13.82
C ALA A 212 -0.83 -8.44 -12.38
N HIS A 213 -1.40 -9.63 -12.15
CA HIS A 213 -1.85 -10.03 -10.81
C HIS A 213 -0.68 -10.28 -9.84
N SER A 214 0.48 -10.78 -10.31
CA SER A 214 1.66 -10.90 -9.43
C SER A 214 2.14 -9.53 -8.95
N PHE A 215 2.11 -8.51 -9.79
CA PHE A 215 2.43 -7.13 -9.43
C PHE A 215 1.48 -6.61 -8.35
N ALA A 216 0.17 -6.80 -8.54
CA ALA A 216 -0.85 -6.38 -7.59
C ALA A 216 -0.81 -7.19 -6.28
N THR A 217 -0.51 -8.51 -6.33
CA THR A 217 -0.42 -9.39 -5.15
C THR A 217 0.76 -9.01 -4.27
N LEU A 218 1.98 -8.92 -4.83
CA LEU A 218 3.20 -8.66 -4.05
C LEU A 218 3.29 -7.21 -3.55
N SER A 219 2.67 -6.27 -4.25
CA SER A 219 2.52 -4.90 -3.76
C SER A 219 1.40 -4.75 -2.73
N THR A 220 0.59 -5.81 -2.53
CA THR A 220 -0.67 -5.75 -1.75
C THR A 220 -1.59 -4.63 -2.22
N GLY A 221 -1.74 -4.50 -3.55
CA GLY A 221 -2.43 -3.37 -4.16
C GLY A 221 -3.83 -3.67 -4.69
N GLY A 222 -4.10 -4.92 -5.11
CA GLY A 222 -5.44 -5.42 -5.43
C GLY A 222 -6.05 -4.99 -6.76
N PHE A 223 -5.35 -4.26 -7.62
CA PHE A 223 -5.83 -4.04 -8.97
C PHE A 223 -5.88 -5.36 -9.74
N SER A 224 -6.96 -5.56 -10.47
CA SER A 224 -7.15 -6.68 -11.38
C SER A 224 -7.25 -6.20 -12.83
N THR A 225 -7.04 -7.11 -13.75
CA THR A 225 -7.32 -6.96 -15.19
C THR A 225 -8.79 -7.21 -15.52
N HIS A 226 -9.58 -7.69 -14.54
CA HIS A 226 -10.98 -8.07 -14.69
C HIS A 226 -11.89 -7.38 -13.66
N ASP A 227 -13.12 -7.06 -14.04
CA ASP A 227 -14.11 -6.42 -13.15
C ASP A 227 -14.48 -7.32 -11.96
N LEU A 228 -14.49 -8.64 -12.12
CA LEU A 228 -14.76 -9.61 -11.05
C LEU A 228 -13.54 -9.91 -10.17
N SER A 229 -12.43 -9.18 -10.34
CA SER A 229 -11.20 -9.40 -9.59
C SER A 229 -10.72 -10.86 -9.67
N MET A 230 -10.24 -11.46 -8.58
CA MET A 230 -9.79 -12.87 -8.57
C MET A 230 -10.92 -13.86 -8.82
N GLY A 231 -12.17 -13.48 -8.55
CA GLY A 231 -13.35 -14.30 -8.85
C GLY A 231 -13.55 -14.63 -10.34
N TYR A 232 -12.96 -13.82 -11.25
CA TYR A 232 -13.00 -14.08 -12.70
C TYR A 232 -12.44 -15.45 -13.08
N PHE A 233 -11.40 -15.90 -12.42
CA PHE A 233 -10.70 -17.14 -12.79
C PHE A 233 -11.43 -18.41 -12.37
N HIS A 234 -12.41 -18.32 -11.48
CA HIS A 234 -13.18 -19.47 -10.97
C HIS A 234 -12.31 -20.66 -10.55
N SER A 235 -11.10 -20.41 -10.03
CA SER A 235 -10.12 -21.44 -9.70
C SER A 235 -9.68 -21.35 -8.24
N PRO A 236 -10.09 -22.27 -7.39
CA PRO A 236 -9.64 -22.34 -6.00
C PRO A 236 -8.11 -22.40 -5.85
N LEU A 237 -7.42 -23.02 -6.83
CA LEU A 237 -5.95 -23.09 -6.83
C LEU A 237 -5.33 -21.71 -6.99
N ILE A 238 -5.79 -20.91 -7.96
CA ILE A 238 -5.33 -19.55 -8.19
C ILE A 238 -5.58 -18.68 -6.96
N GLU A 239 -6.76 -18.79 -6.36
CA GLU A 239 -7.13 -18.06 -5.15
C GLU A 239 -6.23 -18.41 -3.96
N MET A 240 -5.92 -19.70 -3.75
CA MET A 240 -5.02 -20.11 -2.67
C MET A 240 -3.56 -19.72 -2.91
N ILE A 241 -3.09 -19.70 -4.16
CA ILE A 241 -1.79 -19.12 -4.51
C ILE A 241 -1.76 -17.63 -4.12
N ALA A 242 -2.81 -16.88 -4.45
CA ALA A 242 -2.93 -15.50 -4.03
C ALA A 242 -2.84 -15.34 -2.51
N VAL A 243 -3.57 -16.18 -1.74
CA VAL A 243 -3.52 -16.19 -0.27
C VAL A 243 -2.09 -16.36 0.24
N VAL A 244 -1.35 -17.33 -0.28
CA VAL A 244 0.04 -17.60 0.14
C VAL A 244 0.93 -16.37 -0.11
N PHE A 245 0.87 -15.80 -1.31
CA PHE A 245 1.72 -14.65 -1.64
C PHE A 245 1.27 -13.36 -0.96
N MET A 246 -0.03 -13.15 -0.70
CA MET A 246 -0.53 -12.04 0.13
C MET A 246 -0.02 -12.14 1.57
N VAL A 247 -0.04 -13.33 2.18
CA VAL A 247 0.51 -13.56 3.53
C VAL A 247 2.00 -13.27 3.57
N LEU A 248 2.76 -13.71 2.57
CA LEU A 248 4.19 -13.42 2.45
C LEU A 248 4.43 -11.91 2.26
N ALA A 249 3.68 -11.25 1.37
CA ALA A 249 3.81 -9.82 1.13
C ALA A 249 3.44 -8.96 2.35
N GLY A 250 2.48 -9.42 3.16
CA GLY A 250 2.11 -8.79 4.44
C GLY A 250 3.07 -9.05 5.59
N ALA A 251 4.03 -9.96 5.45
CA ALA A 251 5.07 -10.20 6.43
C ALA A 251 6.27 -9.26 6.25
N ASN A 252 7.10 -9.10 7.28
CA ASN A 252 8.27 -8.23 7.26
C ASN A 252 9.34 -8.75 6.27
N PHE A 253 9.67 -7.96 5.25
CA PHE A 253 10.66 -8.32 4.22
C PHE A 253 12.07 -8.52 4.79
N SER A 254 12.41 -7.88 5.91
CA SER A 254 13.68 -8.12 6.59
C SER A 254 13.80 -9.54 7.13
N LEU A 255 12.67 -10.13 7.57
CA LEU A 255 12.65 -11.53 8.01
C LEU A 255 12.80 -12.50 6.84
N HIS A 256 12.25 -12.18 5.65
CA HIS A 256 12.50 -12.99 4.45
C HIS A 256 13.99 -13.02 4.12
N PHE A 257 14.68 -11.87 4.19
CA PHE A 257 16.11 -11.79 3.98
C PHE A 257 16.89 -12.62 5.01
N MET A 258 16.53 -12.51 6.29
CA MET A 258 17.19 -13.26 7.36
C MET A 258 16.95 -14.77 7.23
N ALA A 259 15.74 -15.19 6.88
CA ALA A 259 15.37 -16.58 6.68
C ALA A 259 16.13 -17.18 5.47
N TRP A 260 16.16 -16.45 4.36
CA TRP A 260 16.91 -16.86 3.16
C TRP A 260 18.40 -16.98 3.44
N ARG A 261 19.01 -15.99 4.10
CA ARG A 261 20.45 -16.00 4.43
C ARG A 261 20.82 -17.12 5.42
N ALA A 262 19.93 -17.39 6.38
CA ALA A 262 20.13 -18.44 7.38
C ALA A 262 19.69 -19.83 6.89
N MET A 263 19.05 -19.94 5.72
CA MET A 263 18.39 -21.16 5.22
C MET A 263 17.51 -21.82 6.28
N SER A 264 16.76 -20.99 7.06
CA SER A 264 15.99 -21.44 8.22
C SER A 264 14.72 -20.60 8.40
N LEU A 265 13.63 -21.26 8.83
CA LEU A 265 12.37 -20.58 9.17
C LEU A 265 12.36 -19.99 10.60
N ARG A 266 13.44 -20.19 11.38
CA ARG A 266 13.54 -19.72 12.77
C ARG A 266 13.27 -18.22 12.94
N PRO A 267 13.68 -17.30 12.04
CA PRO A 267 13.35 -15.87 12.16
C PRO A 267 11.85 -15.60 12.31
N TYR A 268 11.00 -16.33 11.58
CA TYR A 268 9.53 -16.16 11.67
C TYR A 268 8.96 -16.70 13.00
N THR A 269 9.52 -17.80 13.50
CA THR A 269 9.02 -18.43 14.74
C THR A 269 9.49 -17.74 16.01
N VAL A 270 10.45 -16.83 15.94
CA VAL A 270 10.93 -16.06 17.09
C VAL A 270 10.27 -14.68 17.15
N ASP A 271 9.93 -14.09 16.01
CA ASP A 271 9.42 -12.73 15.92
C ASP A 271 7.98 -12.62 16.48
N SER A 272 7.79 -11.69 17.43
CA SER A 272 6.51 -11.48 18.11
C SER A 272 5.46 -10.85 17.20
N GLU A 273 5.88 -10.02 16.23
CA GLU A 273 4.97 -9.34 15.31
C GLU A 273 4.37 -10.34 14.31
N VAL A 274 5.20 -11.19 13.67
CA VAL A 274 4.73 -12.22 12.74
C VAL A 274 3.83 -13.24 13.43
N LYS A 275 4.17 -13.62 14.68
CA LYS A 275 3.25 -14.48 15.46
C LYS A 275 1.89 -13.84 15.66
N ALA A 276 1.85 -12.57 16.09
CA ALA A 276 0.60 -11.85 16.28
C ALA A 276 -0.17 -11.73 14.96
N TYR A 277 0.51 -11.38 13.87
CA TYR A 277 -0.06 -11.30 12.53
C TYR A 277 -0.72 -12.61 12.11
N LEU A 278 -0.02 -13.75 12.20
CA LEU A 278 -0.57 -15.06 11.83
C LEU A 278 -1.71 -15.50 12.75
N ILE A 279 -1.62 -15.23 14.06
CA ILE A 279 -2.71 -15.53 15.00
C ILE A 279 -3.95 -14.71 14.66
N ILE A 280 -3.82 -13.43 14.36
CA ILE A 280 -4.95 -12.57 13.96
C ILE A 280 -5.59 -13.10 12.68
N LEU A 281 -4.80 -13.39 11.65
CA LEU A 281 -5.30 -13.96 10.40
C LEU A 281 -6.08 -15.26 10.64
N ALA A 282 -5.47 -16.20 11.36
CA ALA A 282 -6.09 -17.50 11.64
C ALA A 282 -7.38 -17.37 12.47
N SER A 283 -7.36 -16.53 13.51
CA SER A 283 -8.52 -16.32 14.38
C SER A 283 -9.70 -15.70 13.63
N VAL A 284 -9.44 -14.64 12.85
CA VAL A 284 -10.49 -13.97 12.08
C VAL A 284 -11.01 -14.88 10.96
N ALA A 285 -10.12 -15.64 10.28
CA ALA A 285 -10.53 -16.61 9.27
C ALA A 285 -11.41 -17.72 9.86
N ALA A 286 -11.06 -18.24 11.05
CA ALA A 286 -11.87 -19.23 11.74
C ALA A 286 -13.26 -18.68 12.14
N ILE A 287 -13.32 -17.47 12.70
CA ILE A 287 -14.59 -16.78 13.03
C ILE A 287 -15.44 -16.60 11.78
N THR A 288 -14.84 -16.08 10.70
CA THR A 288 -15.55 -15.81 9.43
C THR A 288 -16.09 -17.11 8.83
N ALA A 289 -15.25 -18.15 8.71
CA ALA A 289 -15.66 -19.44 8.16
C ALA A 289 -16.75 -20.12 9.00
N GLY A 290 -16.60 -20.11 10.33
CA GLY A 290 -17.60 -20.67 11.24
C GLY A 290 -18.95 -19.96 11.16
N TYR A 291 -18.95 -18.62 11.07
CA TYR A 291 -20.18 -17.84 10.95
C TYR A 291 -20.83 -18.01 9.57
N LEU A 292 -20.05 -18.01 8.47
CA LEU A 292 -20.56 -18.24 7.12
C LEU A 292 -21.23 -19.60 6.98
N TYR A 293 -20.64 -20.64 7.57
CA TYR A 293 -21.22 -21.98 7.58
C TYR A 293 -22.47 -22.04 8.47
N GLY A 294 -22.40 -21.52 9.69
CA GLY A 294 -23.52 -21.52 10.65
C GLY A 294 -24.72 -20.69 10.19
N ALA A 295 -24.51 -19.62 9.44
CA ALA A 295 -25.56 -18.80 8.85
C ALA A 295 -26.11 -19.37 7.53
N GLY A 296 -25.61 -20.51 7.04
CA GLY A 296 -26.05 -21.14 5.81
C GLY A 296 -25.69 -20.36 4.54
N ALA A 297 -24.72 -19.44 4.60
CA ALA A 297 -24.28 -18.67 3.43
C ALA A 297 -23.58 -19.55 2.37
N TYR A 298 -22.97 -20.64 2.80
CA TYR A 298 -22.37 -21.66 1.94
C TYR A 298 -22.86 -23.05 2.33
N ALA A 299 -23.17 -23.86 1.34
CA ALA A 299 -23.71 -25.23 1.56
C ALA A 299 -22.66 -26.19 2.17
N SER A 300 -21.35 -25.94 1.97
CA SER A 300 -20.29 -26.80 2.51
C SER A 300 -19.34 -26.00 3.40
N LEU A 301 -18.84 -26.64 4.45
CA LEU A 301 -17.79 -26.08 5.32
C LEU A 301 -16.53 -25.75 4.52
N GLY A 302 -16.16 -26.59 3.52
CA GLY A 302 -15.00 -26.35 2.66
C GLY A 302 -15.09 -25.04 1.91
N ASN A 303 -16.24 -24.71 1.33
CA ASN A 303 -16.46 -23.45 0.63
C ASN A 303 -16.47 -22.26 1.59
N ALA A 304 -17.07 -22.41 2.78
CA ALA A 304 -17.04 -21.35 3.80
C ALA A 304 -15.61 -21.06 4.29
N VAL A 305 -14.81 -22.09 4.51
CA VAL A 305 -13.39 -21.95 4.89
C VAL A 305 -12.58 -21.32 3.78
N HIS A 306 -12.72 -21.78 2.52
CA HIS A 306 -12.00 -21.26 1.37
C HIS A 306 -12.26 -19.76 1.16
N ASN A 307 -13.53 -19.37 1.03
CA ASN A 307 -13.90 -17.96 0.83
C ASN A 307 -13.58 -17.11 2.07
N GLY A 308 -13.76 -17.66 3.27
CA GLY A 308 -13.43 -16.98 4.51
C GLY A 308 -11.93 -16.65 4.61
N ILE A 309 -11.06 -17.63 4.37
CA ILE A 309 -9.60 -17.43 4.37
C ILE A 309 -9.19 -16.40 3.31
N PHE A 310 -9.67 -16.57 2.07
CA PHE A 310 -9.31 -15.67 1.00
C PHE A 310 -9.64 -14.22 1.34
N GLN A 311 -10.89 -13.95 1.72
CA GLN A 311 -11.36 -12.61 1.95
C GLN A 311 -10.74 -11.96 3.19
N VAL A 312 -10.55 -12.75 4.28
CA VAL A 312 -9.86 -12.27 5.48
C VAL A 312 -8.40 -11.91 5.18
N VAL A 313 -7.66 -12.78 4.48
CA VAL A 313 -6.26 -12.50 4.14
C VAL A 313 -6.17 -11.27 3.23
N SER A 314 -7.02 -11.18 2.21
CA SER A 314 -7.06 -10.05 1.29
C SER A 314 -7.28 -8.72 2.02
N PHE A 315 -8.22 -8.67 2.97
CA PHE A 315 -8.53 -7.44 3.72
C PHE A 315 -7.48 -7.14 4.80
N ALA A 316 -7.05 -8.15 5.54
CA ALA A 316 -6.06 -7.96 6.60
C ALA A 316 -4.68 -7.56 6.07
N THR A 317 -4.29 -8.04 4.88
CA THR A 317 -3.06 -7.59 4.20
C THR A 317 -3.24 -6.29 3.43
N SER A 318 -4.45 -5.71 3.47
CA SER A 318 -4.83 -4.56 2.65
C SER A 318 -4.62 -4.74 1.14
N THR A 319 -4.68 -5.98 0.64
CA THR A 319 -4.56 -6.26 -0.79
C THR A 319 -5.82 -5.86 -1.54
N GLY A 320 -7.00 -6.23 -1.01
CA GLY A 320 -8.27 -5.83 -1.60
C GLY A 320 -8.75 -6.66 -2.78
N PHE A 321 -8.16 -7.81 -3.08
CA PHE A 321 -8.75 -8.76 -4.04
C PHE A 321 -10.06 -9.33 -3.52
N THR A 322 -10.99 -9.59 -4.42
CA THR A 322 -12.30 -10.19 -4.10
C THR A 322 -12.56 -11.40 -4.97
N THR A 323 -13.26 -12.40 -4.41
CA THR A 323 -13.71 -13.60 -5.12
C THR A 323 -15.22 -13.65 -5.29
N GLY A 324 -15.95 -12.74 -4.65
CA GLY A 324 -17.40 -12.68 -4.68
C GLY A 324 -17.95 -11.48 -3.92
N THR A 325 -19.24 -11.49 -3.68
CA THR A 325 -20.02 -10.41 -3.05
C THR A 325 -19.89 -10.43 -1.51
N TYR A 326 -18.67 -10.16 -0.99
CA TYR A 326 -18.40 -10.11 0.45
C TYR A 326 -19.25 -9.05 1.18
N ASP A 327 -19.67 -8.01 0.47
CA ASP A 327 -20.54 -6.93 0.97
C ASP A 327 -21.95 -7.41 1.33
N LYS A 328 -22.36 -8.55 0.77
CA LYS A 328 -23.64 -9.22 1.06
C LYS A 328 -23.53 -10.34 2.09
N TRP A 329 -22.36 -10.55 2.67
CA TRP A 329 -22.21 -11.57 3.71
C TRP A 329 -23.05 -11.25 4.93
N PRO A 330 -23.59 -12.30 5.62
CA PRO A 330 -24.54 -12.11 6.69
C PRO A 330 -23.92 -11.42 7.92
N GLY A 331 -24.77 -10.69 8.63
CA GLY A 331 -24.48 -10.13 9.93
C GLY A 331 -23.35 -9.11 9.95
N PHE A 332 -22.38 -9.32 10.83
CA PHE A 332 -21.28 -8.39 11.11
C PHE A 332 -20.04 -8.60 10.23
N LEU A 333 -20.00 -9.65 9.41
CA LEU A 333 -18.81 -10.04 8.67
C LEU A 333 -18.22 -8.95 7.75
N PRO A 334 -19.02 -8.20 6.94
CA PRO A 334 -18.45 -7.15 6.10
C PRO A 334 -17.73 -6.06 6.91
N ILE A 335 -18.27 -5.73 8.08
CA ILE A 335 -17.65 -4.75 8.99
C ILE A 335 -16.40 -5.36 9.66
N LEU A 336 -16.43 -6.63 10.07
CA LEU A 336 -15.28 -7.33 10.62
C LEU A 336 -14.10 -7.32 9.62
N LEU A 337 -14.37 -7.59 8.34
CA LEU A 337 -13.36 -7.53 7.28
C LEU A 337 -12.71 -6.14 7.19
N LEU A 338 -13.52 -5.08 7.19
CA LEU A 338 -12.99 -3.71 7.19
C LEU A 338 -12.13 -3.44 8.42
N PHE A 339 -12.54 -3.90 9.61
CA PHE A 339 -11.75 -3.73 10.83
C PHE A 339 -10.43 -4.49 10.80
N THR A 340 -10.32 -5.62 10.10
CA THR A 340 -9.03 -6.31 9.95
C THR A 340 -8.01 -5.48 9.17
N SER A 341 -8.45 -4.64 8.24
CA SER A 341 -7.56 -3.76 7.47
C SER A 341 -6.90 -2.68 8.33
N PHE A 342 -7.51 -2.27 9.46
CA PHE A 342 -6.85 -1.36 10.40
C PHE A 342 -5.62 -1.98 11.04
N VAL A 343 -5.67 -3.28 11.35
CA VAL A 343 -4.50 -3.99 11.90
C VAL A 343 -3.38 -4.01 10.87
N GLY A 344 -3.72 -4.32 9.62
CA GLY A 344 -2.79 -4.35 8.50
C GLY A 344 -1.73 -5.45 8.60
N GLY A 345 -0.72 -5.39 7.73
CA GLY A 345 0.43 -6.30 7.77
C GLY A 345 1.51 -5.88 8.78
N CYS A 346 2.62 -6.61 8.77
CA CYS A 346 3.78 -6.31 9.59
C CYS A 346 4.48 -5.00 9.17
N ALA A 347 5.23 -4.41 10.09
CA ALA A 347 6.15 -3.33 9.74
C ALA A 347 7.17 -3.81 8.69
N ALA A 348 7.61 -2.90 7.82
CA ALA A 348 8.48 -3.20 6.69
C ALA A 348 7.93 -4.29 5.75
N SER A 349 6.59 -4.35 5.59
CA SER A 349 5.86 -5.08 4.55
C SER A 349 5.27 -4.10 3.54
N THR A 350 4.76 -4.60 2.41
CA THR A 350 4.05 -3.80 1.41
C THR A 350 2.64 -3.40 1.85
N ALA A 351 2.03 -4.12 2.80
CA ALA A 351 0.68 -3.90 3.29
C ALA A 351 0.45 -2.51 3.88
N GLY A 352 -0.76 -2.01 3.79
CA GLY A 352 -1.25 -0.77 4.42
C GLY A 352 -1.67 -0.95 5.88
N GLY A 353 -2.59 -0.09 6.34
CA GLY A 353 -3.12 -0.10 7.70
C GLY A 353 -2.18 0.51 8.75
N ILE A 354 -2.58 0.43 10.01
CA ILE A 354 -1.83 0.96 11.18
C ILE A 354 -0.54 0.19 11.42
N LYS A 355 -0.42 -1.04 10.94
CA LYS A 355 0.60 -2.08 11.13
C LYS A 355 0.43 -2.87 12.43
N THR A 356 0.59 -4.17 12.29
CA THR A 356 0.43 -5.15 13.38
C THR A 356 1.26 -4.80 14.62
N ILE A 357 2.49 -4.31 14.44
CA ILE A 357 3.36 -3.91 15.57
C ILE A 357 2.77 -2.79 16.42
N ARG A 358 2.16 -1.77 15.80
CA ARG A 358 1.52 -0.67 16.54
C ARG A 358 0.28 -1.15 17.27
N PHE A 359 -0.52 -1.99 16.62
CA PHE A 359 -1.69 -2.60 17.25
C PHE A 359 -1.29 -3.44 18.47
N LEU A 360 -0.23 -4.26 18.36
CA LEU A 360 0.31 -5.03 19.46
C LEU A 360 0.82 -4.12 20.61
N LEU A 361 1.46 -2.99 20.27
CA LEU A 361 1.91 -2.01 21.27
C LEU A 361 0.74 -1.32 21.99
N LEU A 362 -0.32 -0.95 21.26
CA LEU A 362 -1.53 -0.39 21.85
C LEU A 362 -2.17 -1.35 22.85
N LEU A 363 -2.30 -2.64 22.52
CA LEU A 363 -2.84 -3.66 23.43
C LEU A 363 -1.95 -3.86 24.66
N LYS A 364 -0.63 -3.92 24.49
CA LYS A 364 0.31 -4.08 25.61
C LYS A 364 0.31 -2.85 26.51
N GLN A 365 0.21 -1.65 25.94
CA GLN A 365 0.10 -0.42 26.70
C GLN A 365 -1.21 -0.34 27.48
N GLY A 366 -2.35 -0.67 26.83
CA GLY A 366 -3.64 -0.75 27.53
C GLY A 366 -3.59 -1.71 28.73
N THR A 367 -2.99 -2.90 28.52
CA THR A 367 -2.78 -3.88 29.60
C THR A 367 -1.86 -3.31 30.71
N ARG A 368 -0.83 -2.53 30.34
CA ARG A 368 0.06 -1.87 31.31
C ARG A 368 -0.70 -0.86 32.18
N GLU A 369 -1.55 -0.05 31.56
CA GLU A 369 -2.33 0.96 32.30
C GLU A 369 -3.32 0.30 33.28
N ILE A 370 -4.01 -0.78 32.86
CA ILE A 370 -4.87 -1.55 33.77
C ILE A 370 -4.07 -2.10 34.97
N LYS A 371 -2.87 -2.64 34.73
CA LYS A 371 -2.00 -3.14 35.80
C LYS A 371 -1.54 -2.02 36.75
N ARG A 372 -1.28 -0.80 36.23
CA ARG A 372 -0.92 0.36 37.06
C ARG A 372 -2.07 0.82 37.97
N LEU A 373 -3.32 0.72 37.49
CA LEU A 373 -4.47 1.02 38.34
C LEU A 373 -4.59 0.06 39.52
N ILE A 374 -4.20 -1.21 39.34
CA ILE A 374 -4.20 -2.22 40.41
C ILE A 374 -2.98 -2.07 41.35
N HIS A 375 -1.82 -1.74 40.78
CA HIS A 375 -0.54 -1.61 41.48
C HIS A 375 0.13 -0.27 41.11
N PRO A 376 -0.26 0.88 41.72
CA PRO A 376 0.19 2.22 41.30
C PRO A 376 1.71 2.42 41.36
N ASN A 377 2.39 1.76 42.30
CA ASN A 377 3.84 1.84 42.47
C ASN A 377 4.61 0.78 41.67
N GLY A 378 3.91 -0.07 40.91
CA GLY A 378 4.52 -1.12 40.11
C GLY A 378 5.19 -0.59 38.86
N GLN A 379 6.39 -1.05 38.55
CA GLN A 379 7.08 -0.76 37.29
C GLN A 379 6.78 -1.84 36.24
N PHE A 380 5.95 -1.50 35.26
CA PHE A 380 5.56 -2.43 34.16
C PHE A 380 6.20 -2.00 32.86
N LEU A 381 7.13 -2.81 32.34
CA LEU A 381 7.81 -2.57 31.09
C LEU A 381 7.05 -3.18 29.91
N VAL A 382 6.83 -2.42 28.84
CA VAL A 382 6.33 -2.94 27.57
C VAL A 382 7.49 -3.59 26.82
N LYS A 383 7.36 -4.87 26.48
CA LYS A 383 8.42 -5.65 25.80
C LYS A 383 7.95 -6.16 24.43
N ILE A 384 8.85 -6.07 23.42
CA ILE A 384 8.73 -6.71 22.10
C ILE A 384 9.98 -7.56 21.87
N ASN A 385 9.81 -8.79 21.40
CA ASN A 385 10.89 -9.76 21.19
C ASN A 385 11.83 -9.88 22.43
N GLY A 386 11.23 -9.86 23.63
CA GLY A 386 11.97 -9.94 24.90
C GLY A 386 12.68 -8.64 25.35
N LYS A 387 12.75 -7.61 24.51
CA LYS A 387 13.40 -6.34 24.80
C LYS A 387 12.41 -5.29 25.29
N ALA A 388 12.74 -4.58 26.39
CA ALA A 388 11.96 -3.46 26.88
C ALA A 388 12.05 -2.28 25.90
N LEU A 389 10.91 -1.64 25.62
CA LEU A 389 10.85 -0.45 24.80
C LEU A 389 10.89 0.81 25.67
N PRO A 390 11.56 1.89 25.21
CA PRO A 390 11.50 3.19 25.85
C PRO A 390 10.06 3.73 25.86
N ASP A 391 9.66 4.40 26.94
CA ASP A 391 8.32 4.99 27.06
C ASP A 391 7.99 5.96 25.92
N ARG A 392 8.97 6.76 25.47
CA ARG A 392 8.82 7.66 24.31
C ARG A 392 8.32 6.95 23.04
N VAL A 393 8.73 5.70 22.81
CA VAL A 393 8.26 4.91 21.65
C VAL A 393 6.79 4.55 21.82
N VAL A 394 6.40 4.12 23.02
CA VAL A 394 5.02 3.77 23.34
C VAL A 394 4.10 4.99 23.24
N GLU A 395 4.52 6.13 23.78
CA GLU A 395 3.80 7.40 23.69
C GLU A 395 3.62 7.88 22.26
N SER A 396 4.64 7.70 21.39
CA SER A 396 4.54 8.06 19.98
C SER A 396 3.49 7.25 19.23
N VAL A 397 3.25 5.99 19.62
CA VAL A 397 2.20 5.13 19.02
C VAL A 397 0.80 5.61 19.44
N TRP A 398 0.63 6.05 20.70
CA TRP A 398 -0.62 6.66 21.15
C TRP A 398 -0.93 7.97 20.42
N GLY A 399 0.07 8.84 20.28
CA GLY A 399 -0.07 10.08 19.52
C GLY A 399 -0.45 9.82 18.06
N PHE A 400 0.17 8.80 17.44
CA PHE A 400 -0.18 8.37 16.09
C PHE A 400 -1.64 7.91 16.01
N PHE A 401 -2.09 7.06 16.92
CA PHE A 401 -3.46 6.54 16.91
C PHE A 401 -4.49 7.64 17.11
N ALA A 402 -4.24 8.58 18.05
CA ALA A 402 -5.12 9.72 18.27
C ALA A 402 -5.27 10.58 17.01
N MET A 403 -4.16 10.90 16.33
CA MET A 403 -4.18 11.67 15.09
C MET A 403 -4.82 10.87 13.92
N TYR A 404 -4.61 9.56 13.89
CA TYR A 404 -5.26 8.69 12.92
C TYR A 404 -6.78 8.78 13.03
N VAL A 405 -7.32 8.64 14.23
CA VAL A 405 -8.76 8.73 14.49
C VAL A 405 -9.30 10.12 14.18
N ALA A 406 -8.58 11.19 14.55
CA ALA A 406 -8.99 12.57 14.27
C ALA A 406 -9.09 12.82 12.75
N VAL A 407 -8.09 12.44 11.98
CA VAL A 407 -8.09 12.58 10.50
C VAL A 407 -9.19 11.73 9.89
N PHE A 408 -9.37 10.50 10.37
CA PHE A 408 -10.44 9.61 9.92
C PHE A 408 -11.83 10.26 10.08
N ILE A 409 -12.11 10.81 11.27
CA ILE A 409 -13.39 11.47 11.54
C ILE A 409 -13.58 12.69 10.63
N ILE A 410 -12.55 13.52 10.46
CA ILE A 410 -12.63 14.70 9.59
C ILE A 410 -12.97 14.28 8.15
N MET A 411 -12.26 13.28 7.59
CA MET A 411 -12.51 12.80 6.24
C MET A 411 -13.90 12.18 6.09
N LEU A 412 -14.36 11.40 7.09
CA LEU A 412 -15.71 10.84 7.13
C LEU A 412 -16.76 11.94 7.06
N LEU A 413 -16.64 12.98 7.87
CA LEU A 413 -17.58 14.10 7.88
C LEU A 413 -17.58 14.87 6.55
N ILE A 414 -16.40 15.05 5.92
CA ILE A 414 -16.33 15.65 4.58
C ILE A 414 -17.09 14.80 3.56
N LEU A 415 -16.90 13.47 3.56
CA LEU A 415 -17.60 12.58 2.64
C LEU A 415 -19.12 12.61 2.87
N MET A 416 -19.57 12.58 4.12
CA MET A 416 -20.99 12.69 4.45
C MET A 416 -21.56 14.05 4.02
N PHE A 417 -20.82 15.13 4.16
CA PHE A 417 -21.21 16.47 3.68
C PHE A 417 -21.42 16.49 2.16
N THR A 418 -20.73 15.62 1.40
CA THR A 418 -20.97 15.49 -0.06
C THR A 418 -22.24 14.69 -0.42
N GLY A 419 -23.03 14.26 0.56
CA GLY A 419 -24.27 13.52 0.36
C GLY A 419 -24.15 12.00 0.29
N LEU A 420 -23.01 11.44 0.69
CA LEU A 420 -22.85 10.00 0.81
C LEU A 420 -23.51 9.46 2.08
N ASP A 421 -24.11 8.28 1.99
CA ASP A 421 -24.64 7.57 3.15
C ASP A 421 -23.52 7.11 4.10
N GLN A 422 -23.87 6.85 5.35
CA GLN A 422 -22.89 6.55 6.41
C GLN A 422 -22.04 5.32 6.10
N VAL A 423 -22.63 4.25 5.58
CA VAL A 423 -21.90 3.01 5.27
C VAL A 423 -20.91 3.22 4.15
N THR A 424 -21.34 3.88 3.07
CA THR A 424 -20.48 4.21 1.93
C THR A 424 -19.36 5.15 2.37
N ALA A 425 -19.66 6.23 3.09
CA ALA A 425 -18.67 7.21 3.52
C ALA A 425 -17.65 6.59 4.48
N PHE A 426 -18.10 5.84 5.50
CA PHE A 426 -17.23 5.15 6.45
C PHE A 426 -16.29 4.18 5.75
N SER A 427 -16.86 3.28 4.93
CA SER A 427 -16.07 2.23 4.27
C SER A 427 -15.12 2.80 3.21
N ALA A 428 -15.48 3.89 2.51
CA ALA A 428 -14.60 4.57 1.57
C ALA A 428 -13.38 5.18 2.27
N VAL A 429 -13.57 5.83 3.43
CA VAL A 429 -12.43 6.35 4.21
C VAL A 429 -11.56 5.20 4.72
N VAL A 430 -12.16 4.12 5.27
CA VAL A 430 -11.42 2.92 5.69
C VAL A 430 -10.59 2.36 4.53
N ALA A 431 -11.21 2.13 3.38
CA ALA A 431 -10.58 1.55 2.21
C ALA A 431 -9.39 2.39 1.72
N CYS A 432 -9.53 3.71 1.66
CA CYS A 432 -8.50 4.60 1.16
C CYS A 432 -7.41 4.90 2.19
N MET A 433 -7.76 5.08 3.46
CA MET A 433 -6.80 5.42 4.51
C MET A 433 -5.96 4.21 4.96
N ASN A 434 -6.51 2.99 4.83
CA ASN A 434 -5.76 1.75 5.05
C ASN A 434 -5.09 1.21 3.78
N ASN A 435 -5.23 1.88 2.63
CA ASN A 435 -4.76 1.42 1.33
C ASN A 435 -5.26 0.00 1.01
N LEU A 436 -6.57 -0.24 1.21
CA LEU A 436 -7.24 -1.54 1.04
C LEU A 436 -7.92 -1.70 -0.33
N GLY A 437 -8.53 -0.62 -0.84
CA GLY A 437 -9.27 -0.60 -2.11
C GLY A 437 -10.78 -0.75 -1.97
N PRO A 438 -11.33 -1.96 -1.83
CA PRO A 438 -12.77 -2.16 -1.79
C PRO A 438 -13.39 -1.70 -0.46
N GLY A 439 -14.61 -1.10 -0.55
CA GLY A 439 -15.39 -0.69 0.59
C GLY A 439 -16.74 -1.42 0.67
N LEU A 440 -17.78 -0.75 1.18
CA LEU A 440 -19.14 -1.26 1.25
C LEU A 440 -20.12 -0.27 0.60
N GLY A 441 -21.32 -0.72 0.31
CA GLY A 441 -22.33 0.10 -0.34
C GLY A 441 -21.92 0.50 -1.75
N LYS A 442 -21.97 1.79 -2.08
CA LYS A 442 -21.65 2.29 -3.43
C LYS A 442 -20.19 2.08 -3.85
N VAL A 443 -19.30 1.83 -2.91
CA VAL A 443 -17.86 1.65 -3.15
C VAL A 443 -17.38 0.20 -2.94
N SER A 444 -18.29 -0.76 -2.98
CA SER A 444 -17.94 -2.18 -2.84
C SER A 444 -17.14 -2.72 -4.02
N SER A 445 -17.42 -2.25 -5.24
CA SER A 445 -16.73 -2.68 -6.47
C SER A 445 -15.87 -1.59 -7.10
N ASN A 446 -16.35 -0.33 -7.15
CA ASN A 446 -15.61 0.79 -7.73
C ASN A 446 -16.08 2.14 -7.16
N PHE A 447 -15.31 3.19 -7.44
CA PHE A 447 -15.55 4.57 -6.97
C PHE A 447 -16.02 5.50 -8.10
N ALA A 448 -16.41 4.96 -9.25
CA ALA A 448 -16.79 5.75 -10.42
C ALA A 448 -17.94 6.73 -10.14
N SER A 449 -18.94 6.28 -9.36
CA SER A 449 -20.16 7.05 -9.03
C SER A 449 -19.95 8.19 -8.04
N LEU A 450 -18.79 8.30 -7.38
CA LEU A 450 -18.51 9.35 -6.42
C LEU A 450 -18.28 10.70 -7.10
N ASN A 451 -18.64 11.79 -6.42
CA ASN A 451 -18.33 13.14 -6.87
C ASN A 451 -16.84 13.49 -6.74
N ASP A 452 -16.43 14.57 -7.40
CA ASP A 452 -15.02 14.98 -7.45
C ASP A 452 -14.47 15.34 -6.07
N VAL A 453 -15.24 16.01 -5.20
CA VAL A 453 -14.80 16.37 -3.84
C VAL A 453 -14.49 15.11 -3.02
N ALA A 454 -15.35 14.10 -3.10
CA ALA A 454 -15.11 12.82 -2.44
C ALA A 454 -13.84 12.13 -2.97
N LYS A 455 -13.63 12.10 -4.30
CA LYS A 455 -12.44 11.50 -4.92
C LYS A 455 -11.16 12.22 -4.52
N TRP A 456 -11.14 13.56 -4.47
CA TRP A 456 -9.98 14.31 -4.00
C TRP A 456 -9.68 14.08 -2.51
N THR A 457 -10.72 14.05 -1.66
CA THR A 457 -10.58 13.72 -0.23
C THR A 457 -9.99 12.32 -0.05
N LEU A 458 -10.49 11.34 -0.80
CA LEU A 458 -10.01 9.96 -0.75
C LEU A 458 -8.60 9.81 -1.33
N SER A 459 -8.25 10.55 -2.38
CA SER A 459 -6.88 10.59 -2.90
C SER A 459 -5.89 11.11 -1.85
N LEU A 460 -6.28 12.14 -1.08
CA LEU A 460 -5.50 12.61 0.07
C LEU A 460 -5.42 11.54 1.15
N ALA A 461 -6.52 10.83 1.45
CA ALA A 461 -6.55 9.73 2.42
C ALA A 461 -5.56 8.61 2.05
N MET A 462 -5.50 8.22 0.76
CA MET A 462 -4.56 7.22 0.25
C MET A 462 -3.10 7.63 0.47
N ILE A 463 -2.76 8.89 0.18
CA ILE A 463 -1.40 9.44 0.39
C ILE A 463 -1.09 9.49 1.89
N MET A 464 -2.03 9.91 2.74
CA MET A 464 -1.85 9.96 4.19
C MET A 464 -1.67 8.55 4.78
N GLY A 465 -2.43 7.57 4.31
CA GLY A 465 -2.27 6.17 4.70
C GLY A 465 -0.88 5.65 4.35
N ARG A 466 -0.43 5.89 3.13
CA ARG A 466 0.88 5.44 2.65
C ARG A 466 2.06 6.10 3.37
N LEU A 467 1.96 7.39 3.70
CA LEU A 467 2.97 8.17 4.42
C LEU A 467 2.87 8.03 5.95
N GLU A 468 2.00 7.15 6.44
CA GLU A 468 1.77 6.92 7.86
C GLU A 468 1.40 8.23 8.61
N ILE A 469 0.56 9.07 7.99
CA ILE A 469 -0.09 10.30 8.48
C ILE A 469 0.89 11.37 8.99
N PHE A 470 1.76 11.06 9.96
CA PHE A 470 2.67 12.05 10.57
C PHE A 470 3.62 12.71 9.58
N THR A 471 4.09 11.98 8.58
CA THR A 471 5.00 12.51 7.55
C THR A 471 4.37 13.67 6.81
N LEU A 472 3.06 13.60 6.55
CA LEU A 472 2.33 14.65 5.88
C LEU A 472 1.85 15.73 6.87
N LEU A 473 1.35 15.35 8.05
CA LEU A 473 0.83 16.30 9.05
C LEU A 473 1.91 17.28 9.56
N VAL A 474 3.15 16.84 9.67
CA VAL A 474 4.28 17.71 10.05
C VAL A 474 4.39 18.92 9.12
N LEU A 475 4.09 18.76 7.82
CA LEU A 475 4.15 19.85 6.84
C LEU A 475 3.06 20.92 7.06
N PHE A 476 1.95 20.57 7.69
CA PHE A 476 0.90 21.53 8.03
C PHE A 476 1.16 22.32 9.32
N THR A 477 2.22 21.97 10.06
CA THR A 477 2.55 22.70 11.30
C THR A 477 3.38 23.96 11.00
N PRO A 478 2.97 25.16 11.49
CA PRO A 478 3.74 26.40 11.29
C PRO A 478 5.18 26.32 11.81
N THR A 479 5.41 25.54 12.86
CA THR A 479 6.75 25.31 13.44
C THR A 479 7.72 24.60 12.51
N PHE A 480 7.21 23.79 11.56
CA PHE A 480 8.02 23.13 10.55
C PHE A 480 8.69 24.14 9.60
N TRP A 481 7.99 25.22 9.25
CA TRP A 481 8.44 26.24 8.31
C TRP A 481 9.27 27.36 8.96
N ARG A 482 9.21 27.51 10.29
CA ARG A 482 10.03 28.45 11.02
C ARG A 482 11.51 28.01 11.01
N ARG A 483 12.43 28.98 10.80
CA ARG A 483 13.88 28.75 10.74
C ARG A 483 14.46 28.35 12.09
#